data_ef68fcb624b45c3a9b5e822ed3143042
#
_entry.id   ef68fcb624b45c3a9b5e822ed3143042
#
_cell.length_a   1.000
_cell.length_b   1.000
_cell.length_c   1.000
_cell.angle_alpha   90.00
_cell.angle_beta   90.00
_cell.angle_gamma   90.00
#
_symmetry.space_group_name_H-M   'P 1'
#
loop_
_entity.id
_entity.type
_entity.pdbx_description
1 polymer ?
#
loop_
_entity_poly.entity_id
_entity_poly.type
_entity_poly.pdbx_seq_one_letter_code
_entity_poly.pdbx_strand_id
1 'polypeptide(L)'
;MPGLQVRGFDAPDETRTPDKTKIDILKMEGAGAARFTLAPGWKWSECVKPVVGTEKCQARHVGVAQSGRMHVTHEDGTEGEIGPGEAYVIEPGHDAWVVGDETFVGFEFEAQTAEEYAKG
;
A
#
# COMPACT_ATOMS: atom_id res chain seq x y z
N MET A 1 -16.10 20.48 -11.62
CA MET A 1 -15.44 19.16 -11.72
C MET A 1 -15.39 18.71 -13.17
N PRO A 2 -14.23 18.35 -13.72
CA PRO A 2 -14.15 17.83 -15.07
C PRO A 2 -14.84 16.47 -15.20
N GLY A 3 -15.31 16.18 -16.39
CA GLY A 3 -15.95 14.89 -16.64
C GLY A 3 -14.96 13.73 -16.77
N LEU A 4 -13.66 14.04 -16.84
CA LEU A 4 -12.61 13.03 -16.93
C LEU A 4 -11.33 13.56 -16.31
N GLN A 5 -10.64 12.71 -15.54
CA GLN A 5 -9.32 12.98 -15.01
C GLN A 5 -8.44 11.79 -15.34
N VAL A 6 -7.25 12.03 -15.87
CA VAL A 6 -6.29 10.96 -16.19
C VAL A 6 -4.92 11.41 -15.68
N ARG A 7 -4.32 10.62 -14.79
CA ARG A 7 -2.99 10.89 -14.24
C ARG A 7 -2.15 9.63 -14.29
N GLY A 8 -0.86 9.79 -14.42
CA GLY A 8 0.08 8.67 -14.47
C GLY A 8 1.00 8.61 -13.25
N PHE A 9 1.34 7.41 -12.81
CA PHE A 9 2.23 7.22 -11.65
C PHE A 9 3.67 7.62 -11.93
N ASP A 10 4.04 7.86 -13.18
CA ASP A 10 5.38 8.38 -13.51
C ASP A 10 5.52 9.87 -13.20
N ALA A 11 4.41 10.55 -12.91
CA ALA A 11 4.39 11.95 -12.49
C ALA A 11 3.51 12.09 -11.24
N PRO A 12 3.89 11.48 -10.12
CA PRO A 12 3.07 11.49 -8.91
C PRO A 12 3.03 12.88 -8.28
N ASP A 13 1.95 13.15 -7.53
CA ASP A 13 1.85 14.36 -6.73
C ASP A 13 2.77 14.30 -5.51
N GLU A 14 3.01 13.09 -5.02
CA GLU A 14 3.85 12.86 -3.85
C GLU A 14 4.43 11.46 -3.92
N THR A 15 5.65 11.27 -3.40
CA THR A 15 6.28 9.96 -3.26
C THR A 15 6.82 9.84 -1.85
N ARG A 16 6.53 8.73 -1.18
CA ARG A 16 7.03 8.43 0.17
C ARG A 16 7.91 7.21 0.12
N THR A 17 9.05 7.27 0.80
CA THR A 17 10.08 6.24 0.70
C THR A 17 10.60 5.78 2.07
N PRO A 18 9.78 5.16 2.93
CA PRO A 18 10.31 4.44 4.07
C PRO A 18 11.21 3.30 3.59
N ASP A 19 11.91 2.64 4.52
CA ASP A 19 12.83 1.56 4.17
C ASP A 19 12.14 0.51 3.30
N LYS A 20 12.79 0.12 2.19
CA LYS A 20 12.30 -0.88 1.21
C LYS A 20 10.92 -0.57 0.63
N THR A 21 10.51 0.68 0.70
CA THR A 21 9.15 1.12 0.36
C THR A 21 9.20 2.27 -0.62
N LYS A 22 8.33 2.24 -1.62
CA LYS A 22 8.08 3.41 -2.47
C LYS A 22 6.57 3.50 -2.69
N ILE A 23 5.99 4.62 -2.31
CA ILE A 23 4.56 4.87 -2.48
C ILE A 23 4.41 6.10 -3.36
N ASP A 24 3.97 5.91 -4.59
CA ASP A 24 3.65 7.00 -5.51
C ASP A 24 2.18 7.34 -5.37
N ILE A 25 1.86 8.60 -5.14
CA ILE A 25 0.51 9.04 -4.80
C ILE A 25 0.00 10.02 -5.85
N LEU A 26 -1.21 9.75 -6.33
CA LEU A 26 -1.96 10.64 -7.20
C LEU A 26 -3.18 11.18 -6.44
N LYS A 27 -3.23 12.49 -6.29
CA LYS A 27 -4.35 13.17 -5.64
C LYS A 27 -5.29 13.68 -6.73
N MET A 28 -6.40 12.99 -6.90
CA MET A 28 -7.38 13.31 -7.91
C MET A 28 -8.61 13.88 -7.25
N GLU A 29 -9.41 14.65 -8.00
CA GLU A 29 -10.61 15.22 -7.44
C GLU A 29 -11.64 14.11 -7.21
N GLY A 30 -12.03 13.91 -5.95
CA GLY A 30 -12.99 12.88 -5.55
C GLY A 30 -12.43 11.49 -5.44
N ALA A 31 -11.12 11.29 -5.68
CA ALA A 31 -10.51 9.97 -5.60
C ALA A 31 -9.01 10.07 -5.34
N GLY A 32 -8.45 9.07 -4.71
CA GLY A 32 -7.00 8.94 -4.57
C GLY A 32 -6.55 7.63 -5.19
N ALA A 33 -5.33 7.60 -5.70
CA ALA A 33 -4.71 6.39 -6.20
C ALA A 33 -3.27 6.32 -5.71
N ALA A 34 -2.80 5.11 -5.44
CA ALA A 34 -1.44 4.90 -4.97
C ALA A 34 -0.85 3.66 -5.64
N ARG A 35 0.43 3.73 -5.98
CA ARG A 35 1.19 2.56 -6.41
C ARG A 35 2.19 2.24 -5.31
N PHE A 36 2.05 1.05 -4.72
CA PHE A 36 2.95 0.54 -3.70
C PHE A 36 3.99 -0.34 -4.36
N THR A 37 5.26 -0.01 -4.16
CA THR A 37 6.39 -0.81 -4.63
C THR A 37 7.19 -1.22 -3.40
N LEU A 38 7.14 -2.50 -3.06
CA LEU A 38 7.69 -3.03 -1.82
C LEU A 38 8.76 -4.05 -2.16
N ALA A 39 10.02 -3.76 -1.76
CA ALA A 39 11.16 -4.59 -2.11
C ALA A 39 11.15 -5.92 -1.34
N PRO A 40 11.86 -6.95 -1.84
CA PRO A 40 12.05 -8.17 -1.06
C PRO A 40 12.63 -7.86 0.32
N GLY A 41 12.10 -8.52 1.34
CA GLY A 41 12.47 -8.26 2.73
C GLY A 41 11.63 -7.20 3.42
N TRP A 42 10.73 -6.54 2.68
CA TRP A 42 9.83 -5.56 3.29
C TRP A 42 8.89 -6.23 4.29
N LYS A 43 8.75 -5.59 5.45
CA LYS A 43 7.75 -5.96 6.46
C LYS A 43 7.26 -4.65 7.08
N TRP A 44 5.95 -4.49 7.16
CA TRP A 44 5.38 -3.23 7.66
C TRP A 44 5.90 -2.87 9.05
N SER A 45 5.95 -3.84 9.97
CA SER A 45 6.38 -3.58 11.34
C SER A 45 7.87 -3.22 11.47
N GLU A 46 8.69 -3.47 10.44
CA GLU A 46 10.11 -3.11 10.43
C GLU A 46 10.38 -1.85 9.60
N CYS A 47 9.66 -1.68 8.49
CA CYS A 47 9.97 -0.65 7.49
C CYS A 47 9.10 0.60 7.62
N VAL A 48 7.84 0.45 8.02
CA VAL A 48 6.87 1.56 8.10
C VAL A 48 6.53 1.93 9.54
N LYS A 49 6.39 0.95 10.41
CA LYS A 49 6.04 1.19 11.82
C LYS A 49 6.93 2.25 12.50
N PRO A 50 8.26 2.26 12.28
CA PRO A 50 9.10 3.31 12.89
C PRO A 50 8.74 4.72 12.46
N VAL A 51 8.14 4.88 11.26
CA VAL A 51 7.72 6.19 10.73
C VAL A 51 6.39 6.63 11.36
N VAL A 52 5.43 5.70 11.45
CA VAL A 52 4.06 6.05 11.88
C VAL A 52 3.80 5.85 13.37
N GLY A 53 4.55 4.94 14.03
CA GLY A 53 4.51 4.79 15.49
C GLY A 53 3.35 3.98 16.08
N THR A 54 2.51 3.36 15.26
CA THR A 54 1.43 2.50 15.75
C THR A 54 1.87 1.04 15.82
N GLU A 55 1.23 0.23 16.68
CA GLU A 55 1.58 -1.20 16.82
C GLU A 55 1.23 -2.01 15.57
N LYS A 56 0.10 -1.68 14.92
CA LYS A 56 -0.36 -2.30 13.68
C LYS A 56 -0.67 -1.21 12.68
N CYS A 57 -0.69 -1.55 11.40
CA CYS A 57 -1.07 -0.61 10.36
C CYS A 57 -2.54 -0.25 10.52
N GLN A 58 -2.83 1.02 10.61
CA GLN A 58 -4.19 1.54 10.79
C GLN A 58 -4.80 2.06 9.49
N ALA A 59 -4.12 1.88 8.37
CA ALA A 59 -4.64 2.25 7.07
C ALA A 59 -5.54 1.14 6.52
N ARG A 60 -6.60 1.54 5.83
CA ARG A 60 -7.46 0.61 5.10
C ARG A 60 -6.97 0.56 3.67
N HIS A 61 -6.74 -0.64 3.16
CA HIS A 61 -6.25 -0.83 1.79
C HIS A 61 -7.31 -1.48 0.93
N VAL A 62 -7.55 -0.90 -0.24
CA VAL A 62 -8.43 -1.46 -1.27
C VAL A 62 -7.67 -1.40 -2.58
N GLY A 63 -7.35 -2.54 -3.15
CA GLY A 63 -6.53 -2.54 -4.35
C GLY A 63 -6.42 -3.87 -5.04
N VAL A 64 -5.45 -3.93 -5.95
CA VAL A 64 -5.15 -5.12 -6.74
C VAL A 64 -3.64 -5.26 -6.88
N ALA A 65 -3.12 -6.48 -6.72
CA ALA A 65 -1.71 -6.76 -6.90
C ALA A 65 -1.39 -6.96 -8.39
N GLN A 66 -0.28 -6.36 -8.82
CA GLN A 66 0.23 -6.53 -10.17
C GLN A 66 1.33 -7.59 -10.23
N SER A 67 2.24 -7.58 -9.25
CA SER A 67 3.37 -8.51 -9.21
C SER A 67 3.79 -8.78 -7.77
N GLY A 68 4.55 -9.86 -7.59
CA GLY A 68 5.04 -10.26 -6.28
C GLY A 68 3.96 -10.92 -5.42
N ARG A 69 4.33 -11.24 -4.17
CA ARG A 69 3.42 -11.82 -3.18
C ARG A 69 3.59 -11.15 -1.85
N MET A 70 2.49 -10.99 -1.13
CA MET A 70 2.49 -10.41 0.20
C MET A 70 1.66 -11.28 1.14
N HIS A 71 2.19 -11.55 2.32
CA HIS A 71 1.44 -12.21 3.39
C HIS A 71 0.92 -11.15 4.34
N VAL A 72 -0.34 -11.26 4.74
CA VAL A 72 -1.00 -10.32 5.65
C VAL A 72 -1.52 -11.07 6.86
N THR A 73 -1.29 -10.52 8.05
CA THR A 73 -1.88 -11.00 9.29
C THR A 73 -2.71 -9.88 9.91
N HIS A 74 -3.84 -10.23 10.48
CA HIS A 74 -4.74 -9.26 11.13
C HIS A 74 -4.94 -9.65 12.59
N GLU A 75 -5.12 -8.64 13.44
CA GLU A 75 -5.30 -8.86 14.88
C GLU A 75 -6.58 -9.62 15.22
N ASP A 76 -7.53 -9.76 14.27
CA ASP A 76 -8.72 -10.59 14.44
C ASP A 76 -8.45 -12.08 14.18
N GLY A 77 -7.22 -12.44 13.82
CA GLY A 77 -6.81 -13.82 13.55
C GLY A 77 -6.87 -14.22 12.08
N THR A 78 -7.40 -13.37 11.21
CA THR A 78 -7.40 -13.63 9.77
C THR A 78 -5.99 -13.49 9.23
N GLU A 79 -5.59 -14.36 8.29
CA GLU A 79 -4.34 -14.20 7.56
C GLU A 79 -4.44 -14.84 6.18
N GLY A 80 -3.59 -14.41 5.26
CA GLY A 80 -3.55 -14.95 3.91
C GLY A 80 -2.50 -14.30 3.06
N GLU A 81 -2.37 -14.78 1.83
CA GLU A 81 -1.43 -14.24 0.86
C GLU A 81 -2.16 -13.59 -0.31
N ILE A 82 -1.54 -12.54 -0.85
CA ILE A 82 -2.01 -11.82 -2.03
C ILE A 82 -0.98 -12.01 -3.12
N GLY A 83 -1.39 -12.48 -4.29
CA GLY A 83 -0.53 -12.66 -5.45
C GLY A 83 -1.02 -11.89 -6.66
N PRO A 84 -0.28 -11.97 -7.79
CA PRO A 84 -0.59 -11.19 -8.98
C PRO A 84 -2.02 -11.41 -9.48
N GLY A 85 -2.70 -10.31 -9.81
CA GLY A 85 -4.06 -10.36 -10.32
C GLY A 85 -5.14 -10.47 -9.26
N GLU A 86 -4.76 -10.56 -7.98
CA GLU A 86 -5.73 -10.69 -6.89
C GLU A 86 -6.08 -9.34 -6.31
N ALA A 87 -7.38 -9.10 -6.11
CA ALA A 87 -7.87 -7.92 -5.43
C ALA A 87 -7.90 -8.17 -3.93
N TYR A 88 -7.71 -7.10 -3.15
CA TYR A 88 -7.68 -7.22 -1.70
C TYR A 88 -8.37 -6.05 -1.02
N VAL A 89 -8.94 -6.34 0.15
CA VAL A 89 -9.37 -5.34 1.12
C VAL A 89 -8.68 -5.71 2.43
N ILE A 90 -7.90 -4.80 2.97
CA ILE A 90 -7.20 -5.02 4.23
C ILE A 90 -7.67 -3.94 5.21
N GLU A 91 -8.35 -4.37 6.27
CA GLU A 91 -8.86 -3.45 7.28
C GLU A 91 -7.75 -3.00 8.25
N PRO A 92 -7.91 -1.86 8.94
CA PRO A 92 -6.94 -1.44 9.97
C PRO A 92 -6.72 -2.52 11.02
N GLY A 93 -5.49 -2.59 11.55
CA GLY A 93 -5.13 -3.59 12.56
C GLY A 93 -4.34 -4.76 12.00
N HIS A 94 -3.56 -4.54 10.94
CA HIS A 94 -2.80 -5.60 10.28
C HIS A 94 -1.29 -5.34 10.29
N ASP A 95 -0.54 -6.42 10.04
CA ASP A 95 0.86 -6.40 9.63
C ASP A 95 0.97 -7.15 8.31
N ALA A 96 2.03 -6.91 7.56
CA ALA A 96 2.20 -7.56 6.27
C ALA A 96 3.68 -7.61 5.90
N TRP A 97 4.07 -8.58 5.06
CA TRP A 97 5.44 -8.69 4.56
C TRP A 97 5.47 -9.29 3.16
N VAL A 98 6.50 -8.91 2.42
CA VAL A 98 6.74 -9.47 1.08
C VAL A 98 7.28 -10.88 1.21
N VAL A 99 6.71 -11.80 0.44
CA VAL A 99 7.10 -13.22 0.42
C VAL A 99 7.96 -13.46 -0.81
N GLY A 100 9.14 -14.06 -0.62
CA GLY A 100 10.02 -14.43 -1.73
C GLY A 100 10.92 -13.29 -2.18
N ASP A 101 11.47 -13.42 -3.39
CA ASP A 101 12.52 -12.54 -3.90
C ASP A 101 12.03 -11.54 -4.95
N GLU A 102 10.74 -11.51 -5.22
CA GLU A 102 10.17 -10.60 -6.21
C GLU A 102 9.56 -9.39 -5.51
N THR A 103 9.82 -8.20 -6.08
CA THR A 103 9.20 -6.95 -5.62
C THR A 103 7.68 -7.04 -5.74
N PHE A 104 6.98 -6.66 -4.68
CA PHE A 104 5.52 -6.56 -4.72
C PHE A 104 5.12 -5.19 -5.27
N VAL A 105 4.23 -5.19 -6.26
CA VAL A 105 3.62 -3.97 -6.78
C VAL A 105 2.12 -4.10 -6.68
N GLY A 106 1.49 -3.15 -5.98
CA GLY A 106 0.04 -3.09 -5.83
C GLY A 106 -0.49 -1.71 -6.14
N PHE A 107 -1.67 -1.65 -6.73
CA PHE A 107 -2.37 -0.40 -7.00
C PHE A 107 -3.56 -0.29 -6.07
N GLU A 108 -3.68 0.84 -5.36
CA GLU A 108 -4.73 1.06 -4.39
C GLU A 108 -5.50 2.32 -4.70
N PHE A 109 -6.78 2.31 -4.34
CA PHE A 109 -7.70 3.37 -4.72
C PHE A 109 -8.49 3.92 -3.54
N GLU A 110 -8.02 3.70 -2.31
CA GLU A 110 -8.61 4.31 -1.12
C GLU A 110 -8.01 5.71 -0.92
N ALA A 111 -8.83 6.74 -1.08
CA ALA A 111 -8.37 8.12 -1.02
C ALA A 111 -7.68 8.45 0.32
N GLN A 112 -8.22 7.98 1.43
CA GLN A 112 -7.64 8.23 2.75
C GLN A 112 -6.28 7.56 2.88
N THR A 113 -6.15 6.31 2.41
CA THR A 113 -4.88 5.61 2.43
C THR A 113 -3.84 6.34 1.58
N ALA A 114 -4.22 6.80 0.39
CA ALA A 114 -3.32 7.53 -0.48
C ALA A 114 -2.79 8.80 0.20
N GLU A 115 -3.62 9.48 1.00
CA GLU A 115 -3.19 10.69 1.69
C GLU A 115 -2.39 10.42 2.96
N GLU A 116 -2.71 9.36 3.70
CA GLU A 116 -2.23 9.17 5.08
C GLU A 116 -1.13 8.11 5.24
N TYR A 117 -1.02 7.14 4.32
CA TYR A 117 -0.11 6.01 4.49
C TYR A 117 1.35 6.47 4.59
N ALA A 118 2.06 5.97 5.60
CA ALA A 118 3.48 6.27 5.84
C ALA A 118 3.76 7.77 5.99
N LYS A 119 2.78 8.55 6.37
CA LYS A 119 2.93 10.00 6.49
C LYS A 119 3.69 10.41 7.74
N GLY A 120 3.67 9.62 8.77
CA GLY A 120 4.48 9.82 9.99
C GLY A 120 4.57 11.20 10.57
#